data_290c9754a4ff85fa71c4558dfea13bc8
#
_entry.id   290c9754a4ff85fa71c4558dfea13bc8
#
_cell.length_a   1.000
_cell.length_b   1.000
_cell.length_c   1.000
_cell.angle_alpha   90.00
_cell.angle_beta   90.00
_cell.angle_gamma   90.00
#
_symmetry.space_group_name_H-M   'P 1'
#
loop_
_entity.id
_entity.type
_entity.pdbx_description
1 polymer ?
#
loop_
_entity_poly.entity_id
_entity_poly.type
_entity_poly.pdbx_seq_one_letter_code
_entity_poly.pdbx_strand_id
1 'polypeptide(L)'
;SISDMKAAIRFFRKDFSENGNTYGINPEQIFVGGYSAGAVTAVHLSAVDSDDIPDDLQEFFDNAGGIEGNSGNEGYSSDVIGAISLAGAIQSLAFFDADDEPIVSLHSTDDNTVSYECDNALGNDAFPILCGSGEIHSTLETLGVQNDLYTFNSGGHAIPITGISETAAPFISDFLYNIICETVSVNDISVSTKTNIYPNPVSETLNIDNHMGGDKILIFDNFGRKVMEFEIRGLYSKILVSSLNDGLYHLQIFNQSGLLSNKRFV
;
A
#
# COMPACT_ATOMS: atom_id res chain seq x y z
N SER A 1 5.61 -6.62 23.00
CA SER A 1 5.87 -5.69 21.89
C SER A 1 4.85 -5.80 20.76
N ILE A 2 4.58 -6.99 20.16
CA ILE A 2 3.52 -7.12 19.13
C ILE A 2 2.17 -6.75 19.76
N SER A 3 1.82 -7.31 20.91
CA SER A 3 0.58 -6.99 21.65
C SER A 3 0.43 -5.48 21.94
N ASP A 4 1.52 -4.79 22.27
CA ASP A 4 1.50 -3.36 22.55
C ASP A 4 1.29 -2.54 21.26
N MET A 5 1.92 -2.96 20.16
CA MET A 5 1.74 -2.33 18.85
C MET A 5 0.31 -2.52 18.34
N LYS A 6 -0.25 -3.73 18.46
CA LYS A 6 -1.66 -4.02 18.18
C LYS A 6 -2.59 -3.17 19.06
N ALA A 7 -2.30 -3.03 20.34
CA ALA A 7 -3.07 -2.17 21.24
C ALA A 7 -3.02 -0.69 20.86
N ALA A 8 -1.90 -0.20 20.32
CA ALA A 8 -1.78 1.16 19.81
C ALA A 8 -2.65 1.36 18.55
N ILE A 9 -2.66 0.40 17.63
CA ILE A 9 -3.54 0.43 16.45
C ILE A 9 -5.02 0.48 16.88
N ARG A 10 -5.41 -0.41 17.81
CA ARG A 10 -6.77 -0.41 18.39
C ARG A 10 -7.13 0.89 19.08
N PHE A 11 -6.15 1.55 19.73
CA PHE A 11 -6.36 2.86 20.36
C PHE A 11 -6.81 3.92 19.36
N PHE A 12 -6.17 3.99 18.20
CA PHE A 12 -6.53 4.95 17.16
C PHE A 12 -7.92 4.67 16.57
N ARG A 13 -8.28 3.41 16.35
CA ARG A 13 -9.63 3.03 15.90
C ARG A 13 -10.70 3.33 16.95
N LYS A 14 -10.39 3.11 18.22
CA LYS A 14 -11.25 3.51 19.33
C LYS A 14 -11.44 5.02 19.40
N ASP A 15 -10.37 5.80 19.26
CA ASP A 15 -10.45 7.26 19.25
C ASP A 15 -11.30 7.77 18.09
N PHE A 16 -11.13 7.19 16.90
CA PHE A 16 -11.99 7.49 15.76
C PHE A 16 -13.47 7.24 16.06
N SER A 17 -13.80 6.10 16.65
CA SER A 17 -15.17 5.67 16.89
C SER A 17 -15.85 6.40 18.06
N GLU A 18 -15.13 6.63 19.16
CA GLU A 18 -15.69 7.09 20.42
C GLU A 18 -15.38 8.55 20.78
N ASN A 19 -14.27 9.09 20.27
CA ASN A 19 -13.76 10.41 20.69
C ASN A 19 -13.74 11.44 19.55
N GLY A 20 -14.37 11.14 18.39
CA GLY A 20 -14.49 12.06 17.27
C GLY A 20 -13.20 12.24 16.46
N ASN A 21 -12.35 11.20 16.44
CA ASN A 21 -11.11 11.19 15.65
C ASN A 21 -10.14 12.32 16.02
N THR A 22 -9.76 12.40 17.26
CA THR A 22 -8.89 13.46 17.81
C THR A 22 -7.57 13.60 17.06
N TYR A 23 -7.05 12.49 16.53
CA TYR A 23 -5.77 12.44 15.81
C TYR A 23 -5.92 12.59 14.30
N GLY A 24 -7.13 12.66 13.76
CA GLY A 24 -7.39 12.90 12.34
C GLY A 24 -6.92 11.74 11.45
N ILE A 25 -6.98 10.49 11.93
CA ILE A 25 -6.55 9.31 11.17
C ILE A 25 -7.68 8.78 10.28
N ASN A 26 -7.29 8.05 9.23
CA ASN A 26 -8.19 7.16 8.51
C ASN A 26 -8.06 5.74 9.11
N PRO A 27 -9.11 5.19 9.78
CA PRO A 27 -9.02 3.90 10.44
C PRO A 27 -8.87 2.72 9.47
N GLU A 28 -9.18 2.92 8.19
CA GLU A 28 -9.04 1.91 7.12
C GLU A 28 -7.65 1.94 6.45
N GLN A 29 -6.80 2.93 6.79
CA GLN A 29 -5.49 3.13 6.16
C GLN A 29 -4.39 3.28 7.22
N ILE A 30 -4.18 2.24 8.01
CA ILE A 30 -3.15 2.18 9.04
C ILE A 30 -2.00 1.29 8.54
N PHE A 31 -0.80 1.83 8.55
CA PHE A 31 0.43 1.10 8.33
C PHE A 31 1.17 0.95 9.66
N VAL A 32 1.91 -0.14 9.78
CA VAL A 32 2.82 -0.36 10.90
C VAL A 32 4.26 -0.26 10.42
N GLY A 33 5.16 0.22 11.25
CA GLY A 33 6.54 0.29 10.81
C GLY A 33 7.51 0.55 11.94
N GLY A 34 8.79 0.33 11.66
CA GLY A 34 9.82 0.57 12.62
C GLY A 34 11.24 0.40 12.07
N TYR A 35 12.19 0.61 12.97
CA TYR A 35 13.61 0.39 12.73
C TYR A 35 14.13 -0.70 13.68
N SER A 36 14.99 -1.60 13.17
CA SER A 36 15.62 -2.64 13.98
C SER A 36 14.58 -3.52 14.69
N ALA A 37 14.60 -3.64 16.01
CA ALA A 37 13.61 -4.39 16.78
C ALA A 37 12.17 -3.92 16.55
N GLY A 38 11.96 -2.63 16.25
CA GLY A 38 10.66 -2.10 15.87
C GLY A 38 10.21 -2.61 14.49
N ALA A 39 11.12 -2.73 13.54
CA ALA A 39 10.87 -3.32 12.23
C ALA A 39 10.58 -4.83 12.34
N VAL A 40 11.36 -5.56 13.15
CA VAL A 40 11.07 -6.97 13.48
C VAL A 40 9.66 -7.12 14.03
N THR A 41 9.25 -6.26 14.96
CA THR A 41 7.89 -6.28 15.51
C THR A 41 6.83 -5.98 14.45
N ALA A 42 7.09 -5.01 13.57
CA ALA A 42 6.16 -4.63 12.50
C ALA A 42 5.95 -5.77 11.48
N VAL A 43 7.04 -6.40 11.04
CA VAL A 43 6.98 -7.53 10.11
C VAL A 43 6.24 -8.73 10.73
N HIS A 44 6.54 -9.08 11.98
CA HIS A 44 5.82 -10.16 12.64
C HIS A 44 4.33 -9.84 12.85
N LEU A 45 3.98 -8.57 13.08
CA LEU A 45 2.58 -8.16 13.24
C LEU A 45 1.79 -8.35 11.94
N SER A 46 2.44 -8.11 10.79
CA SER A 46 1.79 -8.19 9.48
C SER A 46 1.81 -9.59 8.85
N ALA A 47 2.60 -10.53 9.38
CA ALA A 47 2.81 -11.84 8.75
C ALA A 47 2.45 -13.03 9.64
N VAL A 48 2.31 -12.87 10.96
CA VAL A 48 2.09 -14.02 11.84
C VAL A 48 0.60 -14.16 12.16
N ASP A 49 0.05 -15.28 11.72
CA ASP A 49 -1.32 -15.68 11.95
C ASP A 49 -1.51 -16.67 13.10
N SER A 50 -2.75 -16.96 13.45
CA SER A 50 -3.09 -17.87 14.55
C SER A 50 -2.64 -19.31 14.31
N ASP A 51 -2.60 -19.75 13.08
CA ASP A 51 -2.19 -21.10 12.66
C ASP A 51 -0.66 -21.28 12.54
N ASP A 52 0.08 -20.17 12.59
CA ASP A 52 1.56 -20.21 12.68
C ASP A 52 2.05 -20.53 14.07
N ILE A 53 1.18 -20.46 15.08
CA ILE A 53 1.57 -20.71 16.47
C ILE A 53 1.76 -22.21 16.68
N PRO A 54 2.99 -22.67 17.04
CA PRO A 54 3.24 -24.05 17.34
C PRO A 54 2.34 -24.58 18.49
N ASP A 55 1.85 -25.82 18.38
CA ASP A 55 0.95 -26.46 19.34
C ASP A 55 1.49 -26.41 20.78
N ASP A 56 2.79 -26.53 20.96
CA ASP A 56 3.45 -26.48 22.28
C ASP A 56 3.54 -25.07 22.87
N LEU A 57 3.29 -24.03 22.10
CA LEU A 57 3.23 -22.63 22.54
C LEU A 57 1.78 -22.09 22.62
N GLN A 58 0.80 -22.85 22.19
CA GLN A 58 -0.60 -22.40 22.14
C GLN A 58 -1.11 -21.91 23.49
N GLU A 59 -0.87 -22.69 24.58
CA GLU A 59 -1.31 -22.31 25.93
C GLU A 59 -0.64 -21.00 26.41
N PHE A 60 0.61 -20.76 26.02
CA PHE A 60 1.31 -19.51 26.32
C PHE A 60 0.67 -18.32 25.61
N PHE A 61 0.37 -18.47 24.33
CA PHE A 61 -0.29 -17.41 23.55
C PHE A 61 -1.72 -17.16 24.04
N ASP A 62 -2.49 -18.18 24.33
CA ASP A 62 -3.86 -18.06 24.89
C ASP A 62 -3.86 -17.27 26.20
N ASN A 63 -2.91 -17.57 27.10
CA ASN A 63 -2.75 -16.85 28.37
C ASN A 63 -2.29 -15.39 28.17
N ALA A 64 -1.63 -15.08 27.06
CA ALA A 64 -1.21 -13.73 26.69
C ALA A 64 -2.28 -12.93 25.94
N GLY A 65 -3.48 -13.52 25.72
CA GLY A 65 -4.57 -12.91 24.97
C GLY A 65 -4.61 -13.29 23.49
N GLY A 66 -4.01 -14.43 23.13
CA GLY A 66 -3.91 -14.91 21.76
C GLY A 66 -2.98 -14.05 20.91
N ILE A 67 -3.13 -14.15 19.59
CA ILE A 67 -2.35 -13.35 18.63
C ILE A 67 -2.63 -11.86 18.75
N GLU A 68 -3.81 -11.48 19.20
CA GLU A 68 -4.18 -10.07 19.44
C GLU A 68 -3.53 -9.48 20.68
N GLY A 69 -3.18 -10.33 21.64
CA GLY A 69 -2.67 -9.89 22.94
C GLY A 69 -3.70 -9.15 23.80
N ASN A 70 -3.31 -8.84 25.03
CA ASN A 70 -4.17 -8.21 26.04
C ASN A 70 -3.66 -6.85 26.53
N SER A 71 -2.86 -6.14 25.74
CA SER A 71 -2.28 -4.83 26.11
C SER A 71 -3.29 -3.68 26.09
N GLY A 72 -4.57 -3.94 25.79
CA GLY A 72 -5.67 -2.98 25.89
C GLY A 72 -6.36 -2.62 24.59
N ASN A 73 -7.41 -1.80 24.74
CA ASN A 73 -8.33 -1.36 23.66
C ASN A 73 -8.98 -2.53 22.92
N GLU A 74 -9.40 -3.56 23.66
CA GLU A 74 -10.09 -4.73 23.14
C GLU A 74 -11.38 -4.36 22.42
N GLY A 75 -11.79 -5.18 21.45
CA GLY A 75 -13.02 -4.98 20.67
C GLY A 75 -12.86 -4.08 19.42
N TYR A 76 -11.67 -3.59 19.15
CA TYR A 76 -11.31 -2.92 17.90
C TYR A 76 -10.32 -3.78 17.11
N SER A 77 -10.37 -3.70 15.78
CA SER A 77 -9.40 -4.40 14.93
C SER A 77 -8.00 -3.83 15.12
N SER A 78 -6.98 -4.69 15.04
CA SER A 78 -5.57 -4.33 14.95
C SER A 78 -5.00 -4.51 13.55
N ASP A 79 -5.84 -4.76 12.53
CA ASP A 79 -5.42 -4.96 11.16
C ASP A 79 -4.68 -3.73 10.62
N VAL A 80 -3.76 -3.97 9.72
CA VAL A 80 -3.00 -2.95 8.99
C VAL A 80 -3.14 -3.21 7.50
N ILE A 81 -2.79 -2.23 6.66
CA ILE A 81 -2.78 -2.40 5.22
C ILE A 81 -1.37 -2.46 4.63
N GLY A 82 -0.38 -2.62 5.46
CA GLY A 82 1.02 -2.81 5.07
C GLY A 82 2.01 -2.51 6.18
N ALA A 83 3.25 -2.97 5.98
CA ALA A 83 4.34 -2.79 6.91
C ALA A 83 5.55 -2.07 6.30
N ILE A 84 6.30 -1.34 7.14
CA ILE A 84 7.51 -0.63 6.80
C ILE A 84 8.66 -1.19 7.65
N SER A 85 9.65 -1.79 7.01
CA SER A 85 10.77 -2.47 7.65
C SER A 85 12.09 -1.76 7.38
N LEU A 86 12.64 -1.06 8.39
CA LEU A 86 13.97 -0.46 8.31
C LEU A 86 14.95 -1.33 9.08
N ALA A 87 15.82 -2.06 8.38
CA ALA A 87 16.75 -3.04 8.95
C ALA A 87 16.05 -4.06 9.88
N GLY A 88 14.92 -4.61 9.39
CA GLY A 88 14.13 -5.58 10.12
C GLY A 88 14.35 -7.01 9.65
N ALA A 89 13.70 -7.94 10.31
CA ALA A 89 13.76 -9.36 10.02
C ALA A 89 12.52 -10.10 10.56
N ILE A 90 12.39 -11.38 10.17
CA ILE A 90 11.37 -12.29 10.67
C ILE A 90 12.01 -13.56 11.22
N GLN A 91 11.37 -14.21 12.19
CA GLN A 91 11.91 -15.45 12.79
C GLN A 91 11.80 -16.66 11.86
N SER A 92 10.77 -16.70 11.03
CA SER A 92 10.55 -17.78 10.06
C SER A 92 9.93 -17.22 8.79
N LEU A 93 10.48 -17.58 7.64
CA LEU A 93 9.89 -17.25 6.34
C LEU A 93 8.59 -18.03 6.07
N ALA A 94 8.36 -19.11 6.82
CA ALA A 94 7.14 -19.91 6.70
C ALA A 94 5.90 -19.22 7.33
N PHE A 95 6.09 -18.09 8.01
CA PHE A 95 4.99 -17.26 8.47
C PHE A 95 4.33 -16.45 7.34
N PHE A 96 5.00 -16.32 6.20
CA PHE A 96 4.44 -15.62 5.06
C PHE A 96 3.54 -16.51 4.22
N ASP A 97 2.39 -15.98 3.84
CA ASP A 97 1.50 -16.56 2.85
C ASP A 97 1.07 -15.55 1.77
N ALA A 98 0.21 -15.98 0.84
CA ALA A 98 -0.19 -15.16 -0.29
C ALA A 98 -1.22 -14.08 0.06
N ASP A 99 -1.80 -14.15 1.24
CA ASP A 99 -2.85 -13.23 1.72
C ASP A 99 -2.28 -12.15 2.65
N ASP A 100 -0.94 -12.16 2.89
CA ASP A 100 -0.25 -11.18 3.74
C ASP A 100 -0.28 -9.75 3.19
N GLU A 101 -0.14 -8.79 4.09
CA GLU A 101 -0.09 -7.38 3.76
C GLU A 101 1.21 -6.98 3.05
N PRO A 102 1.14 -5.97 2.18
CA PRO A 102 2.30 -5.40 1.50
C PRO A 102 3.41 -4.94 2.45
N ILE A 103 4.68 -5.22 2.09
CA ILE A 103 5.84 -4.82 2.90
C ILE A 103 6.84 -4.02 2.07
N VAL A 104 7.21 -2.83 2.57
CA VAL A 104 8.37 -2.08 2.05
C VAL A 104 9.54 -2.18 3.00
N SER A 105 10.70 -2.56 2.46
CA SER A 105 11.91 -2.77 3.25
C SER A 105 13.08 -1.91 2.79
N LEU A 106 13.90 -1.45 3.73
CA LEU A 106 15.19 -0.82 3.46
C LEU A 106 16.25 -1.46 4.34
N HIS A 107 17.32 -2.00 3.75
CA HIS A 107 18.32 -2.77 4.49
C HIS A 107 19.71 -2.66 3.84
N SER A 108 20.77 -2.79 4.64
CA SER A 108 22.14 -2.84 4.16
C SER A 108 22.67 -4.26 4.10
N THR A 109 23.39 -4.60 3.01
CA THR A 109 23.98 -5.93 2.85
C THR A 109 25.11 -6.22 3.84
N ASP A 110 25.71 -5.19 4.44
CA ASP A 110 26.77 -5.29 5.45
C ASP A 110 26.27 -5.08 6.90
N ASP A 111 24.96 -5.25 7.13
CA ASP A 111 24.39 -5.17 8.47
C ASP A 111 24.80 -6.40 9.31
N ASN A 112 25.56 -6.14 10.38
CA ASN A 112 26.04 -7.16 11.31
C ASN A 112 25.22 -7.22 12.62
N THR A 113 24.14 -6.44 12.72
CA THR A 113 23.24 -6.42 13.89
C THR A 113 21.99 -7.23 13.62
N VAL A 114 21.33 -6.94 12.50
CA VAL A 114 20.25 -7.73 11.92
C VAL A 114 20.70 -8.09 10.52
N SER A 115 20.96 -9.37 10.27
CA SER A 115 21.47 -9.81 8.97
C SER A 115 20.52 -9.47 7.85
N TYR A 116 21.05 -9.10 6.70
CA TYR A 116 20.29 -8.93 5.44
C TYR A 116 19.71 -10.25 4.92
N GLU A 117 20.47 -11.34 5.13
CA GLU A 117 20.08 -12.73 4.86
C GLU A 117 19.57 -13.40 6.15
N CYS A 118 19.56 -14.72 6.24
CA CYS A 118 19.23 -15.44 7.47
C CYS A 118 20.50 -15.69 8.29
N ASP A 119 20.54 -15.17 9.54
CA ASP A 119 21.64 -15.42 10.47
C ASP A 119 21.21 -15.18 11.92
N ASN A 120 22.06 -15.58 12.87
CA ASN A 120 21.84 -15.27 14.28
C ASN A 120 21.89 -13.75 14.52
N ALA A 121 20.91 -13.24 15.23
CA ALA A 121 20.90 -11.81 15.60
C ALA A 121 22.18 -11.42 16.34
N LEU A 122 22.75 -10.25 16.01
CA LEU A 122 24.02 -9.74 16.51
C LEU A 122 25.23 -10.63 16.16
N GLY A 123 25.11 -11.52 15.18
CA GLY A 123 26.16 -12.49 14.84
C GLY A 123 26.51 -13.42 16.00
N ASN A 124 25.58 -13.77 16.86
CA ASN A 124 25.80 -14.50 18.09
C ASN A 124 24.83 -15.68 18.22
N ASP A 125 25.40 -16.90 18.26
CA ASP A 125 24.68 -18.18 18.34
C ASP A 125 23.77 -18.31 19.59
N ALA A 126 23.89 -17.42 20.57
CA ALA A 126 22.98 -17.37 21.72
C ALA A 126 21.62 -16.76 21.39
N PHE A 127 21.48 -16.10 20.24
CA PHE A 127 20.22 -15.54 19.76
C PHE A 127 19.61 -16.42 18.66
N PRO A 128 18.28 -16.34 18.46
CA PRO A 128 17.64 -17.07 17.38
C PRO A 128 18.12 -16.58 16.00
N ILE A 129 18.03 -17.46 15.01
CA ILE A 129 18.17 -17.07 13.60
C ILE A 129 16.99 -16.18 13.24
N LEU A 130 17.29 -15.09 12.57
CA LEU A 130 16.32 -14.19 11.95
C LEU A 130 16.65 -14.08 10.46
N CYS A 131 15.63 -14.03 9.61
CA CYS A 131 15.80 -13.80 8.19
C CYS A 131 15.49 -12.34 7.86
N GLY A 132 16.46 -11.63 7.31
CA GLY A 132 16.38 -10.21 7.00
C GLY A 132 15.70 -9.90 5.68
N SER A 133 15.75 -8.62 5.31
CA SER A 133 14.94 -8.10 4.21
C SER A 133 15.24 -8.70 2.84
N GLY A 134 16.46 -9.23 2.61
CA GLY A 134 16.78 -9.91 1.35
C GLY A 134 15.98 -11.20 1.16
N GLU A 135 15.90 -12.02 2.20
CA GLU A 135 15.14 -13.27 2.19
C GLU A 135 13.63 -13.03 2.25
N ILE A 136 13.19 -12.03 3.03
CA ILE A 136 11.78 -11.60 3.08
C ILE A 136 11.32 -11.21 1.68
N HIS A 137 12.04 -10.33 1.00
CA HIS A 137 11.70 -9.88 -0.35
C HIS A 137 11.58 -11.06 -1.34
N SER A 138 12.57 -11.94 -1.35
CA SER A 138 12.57 -13.12 -2.23
C SER A 138 11.38 -14.05 -1.97
N THR A 139 10.98 -14.20 -0.70
CA THR A 139 9.83 -15.01 -0.29
C THR A 139 8.52 -14.37 -0.76
N LEU A 140 8.32 -13.08 -0.49
CA LEU A 140 7.13 -12.34 -0.87
C LEU A 140 6.95 -12.27 -2.41
N GLU A 141 8.04 -12.11 -3.17
CA GLU A 141 8.02 -12.22 -4.63
C GLU A 141 7.49 -13.58 -5.10
N THR A 142 7.94 -14.67 -4.45
CA THR A 142 7.50 -16.03 -4.78
C THR A 142 6.02 -16.26 -4.47
N LEU A 143 5.52 -15.66 -3.39
CA LEU A 143 4.12 -15.74 -2.97
C LEU A 143 3.20 -14.79 -3.76
N GLY A 144 3.78 -13.81 -4.47
CA GLY A 144 3.02 -12.79 -5.20
C GLY A 144 2.47 -11.68 -4.31
N VAL A 145 2.99 -11.54 -3.10
CA VAL A 145 2.65 -10.44 -2.18
C VAL A 145 3.36 -9.17 -2.62
N GLN A 146 2.62 -8.06 -2.67
CA GLN A 146 3.19 -6.77 -3.06
C GLN A 146 4.28 -6.36 -2.07
N ASN A 147 5.50 -6.16 -2.59
CA ASN A 147 6.62 -5.76 -1.74
C ASN A 147 7.66 -4.98 -2.52
N ASP A 148 8.47 -4.19 -1.80
CA ASP A 148 9.57 -3.44 -2.41
C ASP A 148 10.77 -3.40 -1.46
N LEU A 149 11.97 -3.45 -2.01
CA LEU A 149 13.22 -3.50 -1.22
C LEU A 149 14.26 -2.51 -1.75
N TYR A 150 14.64 -1.56 -0.92
CA TYR A 150 15.81 -0.72 -1.17
C TYR A 150 17.04 -1.30 -0.48
N THR A 151 17.99 -1.77 -1.27
CA THR A 151 19.23 -2.38 -0.77
C THR A 151 20.37 -1.35 -0.76
N PHE A 152 20.92 -1.09 0.42
CA PHE A 152 22.18 -0.37 0.55
C PHE A 152 23.35 -1.36 0.43
N ASN A 153 24.34 -1.06 -0.41
CA ASN A 153 25.52 -1.92 -0.57
C ASN A 153 26.51 -1.80 0.60
N SER A 154 26.37 -0.78 1.43
CA SER A 154 27.19 -0.56 2.63
C SER A 154 26.55 0.50 3.51
N GLY A 155 27.01 0.58 4.77
CA GLY A 155 26.58 1.59 5.75
C GLY A 155 26.04 0.96 7.02
N GLY A 156 25.99 -0.38 7.06
CA GLY A 156 25.62 -1.15 8.23
C GLY A 156 24.21 -0.91 8.72
N HIS A 157 23.94 -1.29 9.96
CA HIS A 157 22.62 -1.29 10.56
C HIS A 157 21.88 0.05 10.52
N ALA A 158 22.59 1.16 10.71
CA ALA A 158 21.96 2.48 10.85
C ALA A 158 21.66 3.21 9.53
N ILE A 159 22.13 2.70 8.37
CA ILE A 159 22.02 3.44 7.10
C ILE A 159 20.57 3.76 6.72
N PRO A 160 19.56 2.88 6.94
CA PRO A 160 18.18 3.18 6.58
C PRO A 160 17.60 4.41 7.28
N ILE A 161 18.07 4.72 8.50
CA ILE A 161 17.61 5.88 9.26
C ILE A 161 18.52 7.10 9.13
N THR A 162 19.81 6.93 8.83
CA THR A 162 20.72 8.07 8.61
C THR A 162 20.45 8.78 7.30
N GLY A 163 19.97 8.09 6.28
CA GLY A 163 19.55 8.63 4.97
C GLY A 163 18.03 8.83 4.82
N ILE A 164 17.29 8.92 5.94
CA ILE A 164 15.81 8.83 5.91
C ILE A 164 15.15 9.89 5.02
N SER A 165 15.61 11.14 5.06
CA SER A 165 15.01 12.23 4.29
C SER A 165 15.32 12.18 2.80
N GLU A 166 16.46 11.64 2.42
CA GLU A 166 16.96 11.68 1.04
C GLU A 166 16.64 10.40 0.25
N THR A 167 16.57 9.27 0.94
CA THR A 167 16.40 7.96 0.31
C THR A 167 15.18 7.22 0.86
N ALA A 168 15.11 7.00 2.16
CA ALA A 168 14.09 6.13 2.74
C ALA A 168 12.68 6.74 2.63
N ALA A 169 12.51 8.01 3.00
CA ALA A 169 11.18 8.62 2.99
C ALA A 169 10.57 8.73 1.57
N PRO A 170 11.30 9.14 0.52
CA PRO A 170 10.76 9.08 -0.84
C PRO A 170 10.38 7.68 -1.29
N PHE A 171 11.26 6.69 -1.07
CA PHE A 171 11.01 5.30 -1.46
C PHE A 171 9.78 4.71 -0.75
N ILE A 172 9.68 4.90 0.57
CA ILE A 172 8.52 4.48 1.35
C ILE A 172 7.26 5.20 0.87
N SER A 173 7.33 6.53 0.65
CA SER A 173 6.16 7.32 0.24
C SER A 173 5.60 6.87 -1.10
N ASP A 174 6.47 6.53 -2.06
CA ASP A 174 6.05 6.02 -3.37
C ASP A 174 5.34 4.66 -3.22
N PHE A 175 5.87 3.77 -2.39
CA PHE A 175 5.24 2.47 -2.11
C PHE A 175 3.87 2.62 -1.44
N LEU A 176 3.79 3.42 -0.35
CA LEU A 176 2.53 3.66 0.36
C LEU A 176 1.49 4.35 -0.53
N TYR A 177 1.94 5.30 -1.37
CA TYR A 177 1.07 5.97 -2.33
C TYR A 177 0.43 4.98 -3.29
N ASN A 178 1.18 4.03 -3.80
CA ASN A 178 0.66 3.01 -4.70
C ASN A 178 -0.39 2.14 -4.01
N ILE A 179 -0.16 1.69 -2.77
CA ILE A 179 -1.14 0.93 -2.00
C ILE A 179 -2.42 1.74 -1.78
N ILE A 180 -2.30 2.98 -1.30
CA ILE A 180 -3.45 3.83 -1.01
C ILE A 180 -4.22 4.18 -2.28
N CYS A 181 -3.53 4.49 -3.37
CA CYS A 181 -4.15 4.89 -4.63
C CYS A 181 -4.67 3.71 -5.45
N GLU A 182 -4.08 2.53 -5.34
CA GLU A 182 -4.63 1.31 -5.94
C GLU A 182 -5.92 0.88 -5.26
N THR A 183 -6.04 1.04 -3.93
CA THR A 183 -7.30 0.77 -3.21
C THR A 183 -8.41 1.76 -3.53
N VAL A 184 -8.08 2.98 -3.99
CA VAL A 184 -9.03 3.95 -4.57
C VAL A 184 -9.10 3.88 -6.10
N SER A 185 -8.27 3.06 -6.72
CA SER A 185 -8.47 2.71 -8.12
C SER A 185 -9.81 2.00 -8.22
N VAL A 186 -10.79 2.71 -8.74
CA VAL A 186 -11.98 2.06 -9.35
C VAL A 186 -11.40 0.89 -10.14
N ASN A 187 -11.78 -0.33 -9.78
CA ASN A 187 -11.38 -1.53 -10.51
C ASN A 187 -11.16 -1.13 -11.96
N ASP A 188 -9.94 -1.24 -12.44
CA ASP A 188 -9.71 -1.20 -13.86
C ASP A 188 -10.51 -2.39 -14.39
N ILE A 189 -11.77 -2.09 -14.66
CA ILE A 189 -12.49 -2.90 -15.61
C ILE A 189 -11.64 -2.72 -16.84
N SER A 190 -10.79 -3.68 -17.09
CA SER A 190 -10.05 -3.81 -18.34
C SER A 190 -11.07 -4.08 -19.45
N VAL A 191 -11.95 -3.12 -19.63
CA VAL A 191 -12.69 -2.98 -20.84
C VAL A 191 -11.68 -2.40 -21.80
N SER A 192 -11.05 -3.29 -22.53
CA SER A 192 -10.18 -3.02 -23.67
C SER A 192 -10.98 -2.33 -24.78
N THR A 193 -11.58 -1.20 -24.47
CA THR A 193 -12.05 -0.27 -25.48
C THR A 193 -10.92 0.72 -25.70
N LYS A 194 -10.20 0.53 -26.78
CA LYS A 194 -9.20 1.48 -27.27
C LYS A 194 -9.89 2.78 -27.69
N THR A 195 -10.50 3.49 -26.74
CA THR A 195 -11.04 4.82 -27.01
C THR A 195 -9.90 5.75 -27.39
N ASN A 196 -9.97 6.34 -28.56
CA ASN A 196 -9.01 7.35 -29.01
C ASN A 196 -9.65 8.72 -28.95
N ILE A 197 -8.86 9.73 -28.59
CA ILE A 197 -9.25 11.13 -28.63
C ILE A 197 -8.23 11.91 -29.45
N TYR A 198 -8.71 12.76 -30.35
CA TYR A 198 -7.84 13.59 -31.22
C TYR A 198 -8.58 14.80 -31.78
N PRO A 199 -7.85 15.87 -32.15
CA PRO A 199 -6.45 16.09 -31.84
C PRO A 199 -6.21 16.30 -30.33
N ASN A 200 -5.00 16.10 -29.88
CA ASN A 200 -4.57 16.45 -28.53
C ASN A 200 -3.12 16.97 -28.63
N PRO A 201 -2.85 18.26 -28.41
CA PRO A 201 -3.77 19.33 -27.99
C PRO A 201 -4.92 19.63 -28.94
N VAL A 202 -6.03 20.17 -28.40
CA VAL A 202 -7.23 20.53 -29.15
C VAL A 202 -7.60 22.00 -28.97
N SER A 203 -8.04 22.66 -30.04
CA SER A 203 -8.47 24.06 -30.00
C SER A 203 -9.98 24.25 -30.14
N GLU A 204 -10.64 23.46 -30.95
CA GLU A 204 -12.07 23.64 -31.25
C GLU A 204 -12.89 22.37 -31.05
N THR A 205 -12.51 21.30 -31.73
CA THR A 205 -13.30 20.07 -31.77
C THR A 205 -12.47 18.86 -31.38
N LEU A 206 -12.85 18.20 -30.29
CA LEU A 206 -12.29 16.93 -29.85
C LEU A 206 -13.10 15.79 -30.47
N ASN A 207 -12.44 14.93 -31.21
CA ASN A 207 -13.02 13.71 -31.75
C ASN A 207 -12.75 12.56 -30.78
N ILE A 208 -13.74 11.72 -30.59
CA ILE A 208 -13.70 10.55 -29.73
C ILE A 208 -14.19 9.36 -30.53
N ASP A 209 -13.35 8.38 -30.74
CA ASP A 209 -13.73 7.16 -31.45
C ASP A 209 -13.56 5.91 -30.59
N ASN A 210 -14.23 4.84 -31.01
CA ASN A 210 -14.19 3.54 -30.35
C ASN A 210 -14.65 3.56 -28.87
N HIS A 211 -15.67 4.37 -28.55
CA HIS A 211 -16.29 4.40 -27.22
C HIS A 211 -17.47 3.40 -27.10
N MET A 212 -17.24 2.17 -27.52
CA MET A 212 -18.27 1.11 -27.56
C MET A 212 -19.00 0.95 -26.23
N GLY A 213 -20.32 1.05 -26.26
CA GLY A 213 -21.17 0.86 -25.09
C GLY A 213 -21.21 2.04 -24.12
N GLY A 214 -20.60 3.17 -24.46
CA GLY A 214 -20.74 4.40 -23.68
C GLY A 214 -22.08 5.07 -23.90
N ASP A 215 -22.68 5.59 -22.83
CA ASP A 215 -23.95 6.33 -22.84
C ASP A 215 -23.73 7.81 -22.56
N LYS A 216 -22.66 8.15 -21.87
CA LYS A 216 -22.38 9.51 -21.37
C LYS A 216 -20.89 9.84 -21.35
N ILE A 217 -20.55 11.07 -21.72
CA ILE A 217 -19.23 11.66 -21.55
C ILE A 217 -19.30 12.79 -20.53
N LEU A 218 -18.39 12.76 -19.55
CA LEU A 218 -18.17 13.84 -18.61
C LEU A 218 -16.77 14.41 -18.81
N ILE A 219 -16.64 15.74 -18.76
CA ILE A 219 -15.35 16.43 -18.80
C ILE A 219 -15.16 17.19 -17.48
N PHE A 220 -14.01 17.00 -16.87
CA PHE A 220 -13.61 17.63 -15.62
C PHE A 220 -12.36 18.48 -15.86
N ASP A 221 -12.26 19.58 -15.14
CA ASP A 221 -11.00 20.34 -15.05
C ASP A 221 -10.00 19.66 -14.09
N ASN A 222 -8.79 20.20 -13.99
CA ASN A 222 -7.74 19.71 -13.10
C ASN A 222 -8.04 19.85 -11.60
N PHE A 223 -9.13 20.53 -11.21
CA PHE A 223 -9.64 20.61 -9.83
C PHE A 223 -10.77 19.60 -9.57
N GLY A 224 -11.09 18.73 -10.54
CA GLY A 224 -12.16 17.76 -10.43
C GLY A 224 -13.58 18.33 -10.59
N ARG A 225 -13.72 19.59 -11.02
CA ARG A 225 -15.04 20.18 -11.27
C ARG A 225 -15.53 19.73 -12.64
N LYS A 226 -16.76 19.21 -12.72
CA LYS A 226 -17.42 18.90 -13.98
C LYS A 226 -17.67 20.18 -14.76
N VAL A 227 -17.11 20.28 -15.97
CA VAL A 227 -17.22 21.44 -16.86
C VAL A 227 -18.11 21.19 -18.06
N MET A 228 -18.23 19.92 -18.51
CA MET A 228 -19.12 19.52 -19.59
C MET A 228 -19.72 18.15 -19.37
N GLU A 229 -20.89 17.89 -19.97
CA GLU A 229 -21.59 16.62 -19.96
C GLU A 229 -22.32 16.43 -21.28
N PHE A 230 -22.21 15.21 -21.87
CA PHE A 230 -22.86 14.85 -23.13
C PHE A 230 -23.44 13.43 -23.04
N GLU A 231 -24.65 13.27 -23.53
CA GLU A 231 -25.17 11.95 -23.89
C GLU A 231 -24.63 11.55 -25.26
N ILE A 232 -24.22 10.31 -25.38
CA ILE A 232 -23.60 9.78 -26.60
C ILE A 232 -24.36 8.57 -27.12
N ARG A 233 -24.35 8.40 -28.47
CA ARG A 233 -24.92 7.25 -29.15
C ARG A 233 -23.97 6.84 -30.27
N GLY A 234 -23.67 5.56 -30.36
CA GLY A 234 -22.81 5.01 -31.43
C GLY A 234 -21.36 4.90 -31.05
N LEU A 235 -20.47 4.82 -32.03
CA LEU A 235 -19.02 4.53 -31.82
C LEU A 235 -18.12 5.75 -31.98
N TYR A 236 -18.68 6.88 -32.38
CA TYR A 236 -17.93 8.10 -32.69
C TYR A 236 -18.69 9.33 -32.20
N SER A 237 -17.99 10.24 -31.58
CA SER A 237 -18.53 11.52 -31.11
C SER A 237 -17.58 12.69 -31.42
N LYS A 238 -18.16 13.86 -31.63
CA LYS A 238 -17.47 15.13 -31.78
C LYS A 238 -17.95 16.07 -30.68
N ILE A 239 -17.03 16.63 -29.94
CA ILE A 239 -17.33 17.57 -28.86
C ILE A 239 -16.68 18.90 -29.16
N LEU A 240 -17.50 19.96 -29.12
CA LEU A 240 -17.00 21.33 -29.25
C LEU A 240 -16.42 21.75 -27.89
N VAL A 241 -15.12 22.01 -27.84
CA VAL A 241 -14.39 22.39 -26.61
C VAL A 241 -13.92 23.85 -26.62
N SER A 242 -14.25 24.63 -27.63
CA SER A 242 -13.85 26.04 -27.78
C SER A 242 -14.33 26.98 -26.66
N SER A 243 -15.25 26.52 -25.80
CA SER A 243 -15.70 27.25 -24.61
C SER A 243 -14.85 26.97 -23.36
N LEU A 244 -13.94 25.99 -23.44
CA LEU A 244 -13.01 25.70 -22.34
C LEU A 244 -11.83 26.66 -22.42
N ASN A 245 -11.28 27.03 -21.25
CA ASN A 245 -10.03 27.75 -21.19
C ASN A 245 -8.84 26.83 -21.50
N ASP A 246 -7.70 27.42 -21.86
CA ASP A 246 -6.48 26.64 -22.00
C ASP A 246 -6.14 25.91 -20.71
N GLY A 247 -5.89 24.61 -20.77
CA GLY A 247 -5.60 23.81 -19.60
C GLY A 247 -5.74 22.31 -19.80
N LEU A 248 -5.42 21.55 -18.75
CA LEU A 248 -5.55 20.10 -18.72
C LEU A 248 -6.97 19.71 -18.30
N TYR A 249 -7.56 18.79 -19.04
CA TYR A 249 -8.90 18.26 -18.79
C TYR A 249 -8.90 16.73 -18.76
N HIS A 250 -9.81 16.17 -17.98
CA HIS A 250 -10.09 14.74 -17.88
C HIS A 250 -11.43 14.43 -18.52
N LEU A 251 -11.44 13.54 -19.50
CA LEU A 251 -12.63 13.04 -20.19
C LEU A 251 -12.92 11.63 -19.68
N GLN A 252 -14.13 11.44 -19.19
CA GLN A 252 -14.59 10.15 -18.69
C GLN A 252 -15.83 9.70 -19.47
N ILE A 253 -15.86 8.42 -19.84
CA ILE A 253 -16.96 7.79 -20.56
C ILE A 253 -17.61 6.77 -19.63
N PHE A 254 -18.92 6.86 -19.48
CA PHE A 254 -19.73 5.99 -18.64
C PHE A 254 -20.80 5.25 -19.44
N ASN A 255 -21.23 4.11 -18.92
CA ASN A 255 -22.48 3.45 -19.24
C ASN A 255 -23.26 3.13 -17.96
N GLN A 256 -24.35 2.37 -18.07
CA GLN A 256 -25.17 1.94 -16.92
C GLN A 256 -24.38 1.05 -15.92
N SER A 257 -23.29 0.41 -16.35
CA SER A 257 -22.46 -0.45 -15.52
C SER A 257 -21.29 0.29 -14.85
N GLY A 258 -21.02 1.56 -15.20
CA GLY A 258 -19.97 2.38 -14.61
C GLY A 258 -19.04 3.06 -15.61
N LEU A 259 -17.81 3.39 -15.17
CA LEU A 259 -16.77 4.04 -15.97
C LEU A 259 -16.18 3.07 -17.01
N LEU A 260 -16.19 3.45 -18.27
CA LEU A 260 -15.63 2.68 -19.38
C LEU A 260 -14.25 3.15 -19.82
N SER A 261 -13.99 4.45 -19.74
CA SER A 261 -12.73 5.03 -20.22
C SER A 261 -12.44 6.34 -19.52
N ASN A 262 -11.13 6.60 -19.26
CA ASN A 262 -10.62 7.86 -18.77
C ASN A 262 -9.47 8.32 -19.66
N LYS A 263 -9.53 9.55 -20.19
CA LYS A 263 -8.53 10.14 -21.09
C LYS A 263 -8.22 11.56 -20.66
N ARG A 264 -7.03 12.04 -21.02
CA ARG A 264 -6.62 13.43 -20.77
C ARG A 264 -6.38 14.15 -22.08
N PHE A 265 -6.77 15.43 -22.14
CA PHE A 265 -6.49 16.32 -23.28
C PHE A 265 -6.18 17.74 -22.80
N VAL A 266 -5.52 18.49 -23.67
CA VAL A 266 -5.11 19.89 -23.44
C VAL A 266 -5.66 20.78 -24.53
#